data_4df07532b3250945855cc48719526a1f
#
_entry.id   4df07532b3250945855cc48719526a1f
#
_cell.length_a   1.000
_cell.length_b   1.000
_cell.length_c   1.000
_cell.angle_alpha   90.00
_cell.angle_beta   90.00
_cell.angle_gamma   90.00
#
_symmetry.space_group_name_H-M   'P 1'
#
loop_
_entity.id
_entity.type
_entity.pdbx_description
1 polymer ?
#
loop_
_entity_poly.entity_id
_entity_poly.type
_entity_poly.pdbx_seq_one_letter_code
_entity_poly.pdbx_strand_id
1 'polypeptide(L)'
;MTRPLLPPPTAADMEQMAASSIRSLPEHFRRELADVVIKIEEFATREQLDSVDIASRWDLTGLYEGRPIDEQSQWDSGDLPPIISLFRQPLIREWRETGVDFGALIHHVTIHEAGHHFGLSDDDMHALEDAADNI
;
A
#
# COMPACT_ATOMS: atom_id res chain seq x y z
N MET A 1 -26.49 -21.39 -5.04
CA MET A 1 -26.62 -20.27 -5.96
C MET A 1 -25.29 -19.55 -6.12
N THR A 2 -24.77 -19.50 -7.32
CA THR A 2 -23.47 -18.86 -7.54
C THR A 2 -23.65 -17.34 -7.59
N ARG A 3 -22.87 -16.66 -6.81
CA ARG A 3 -22.81 -15.21 -6.86
C ARG A 3 -22.24 -14.78 -8.21
N PRO A 4 -22.85 -13.84 -8.92
CA PRO A 4 -22.23 -13.33 -10.15
C PRO A 4 -20.89 -12.71 -9.80
N LEU A 5 -19.88 -12.98 -10.65
CA LEU A 5 -18.56 -12.38 -10.47
C LEU A 5 -18.66 -10.89 -10.76
N LEU A 6 -18.35 -10.09 -9.76
CA LEU A 6 -18.26 -8.64 -9.96
C LEU A 6 -17.00 -8.37 -10.80
N PRO A 7 -17.07 -7.39 -11.72
CA PRO A 7 -15.86 -6.99 -12.43
C PRO A 7 -14.83 -6.48 -11.45
N PRO A 8 -13.56 -6.81 -11.66
CA PRO A 8 -12.51 -6.34 -10.77
C PRO A 8 -12.35 -4.82 -10.88
N PRO A 9 -12.00 -4.15 -9.77
CA PRO A 9 -11.70 -2.73 -9.82
C PRO A 9 -10.57 -2.43 -10.81
N THR A 10 -10.65 -1.28 -11.46
CA THR A 10 -9.61 -0.82 -12.37
C THR A 10 -8.42 -0.25 -11.58
N ALA A 11 -7.29 -0.06 -12.27
CA ALA A 11 -6.15 0.62 -11.64
C ALA A 11 -6.53 2.02 -11.15
N ALA A 12 -7.34 2.75 -11.92
CA ALA A 12 -7.80 4.08 -11.52
C ALA A 12 -8.65 4.03 -10.25
N ASP A 13 -9.54 3.04 -10.14
CA ASP A 13 -10.35 2.83 -8.93
C ASP A 13 -9.45 2.55 -7.72
N MET A 14 -8.46 1.71 -7.90
CA MET A 14 -7.53 1.34 -6.83
C MET A 14 -6.70 2.53 -6.38
N GLU A 15 -6.25 3.35 -7.31
CA GLU A 15 -5.50 4.57 -7.00
C GLU A 15 -6.34 5.52 -6.15
N GLN A 16 -7.61 5.70 -6.49
CA GLN A 16 -8.53 6.53 -5.71
C GLN A 16 -8.77 5.96 -4.32
N MET A 17 -8.93 4.64 -4.20
CA MET A 17 -9.11 3.97 -2.91
C MET A 17 -7.87 4.18 -2.02
N ALA A 18 -6.68 4.01 -2.59
CA ALA A 18 -5.44 4.20 -1.86
C ALA A 18 -5.27 5.66 -1.42
N ALA A 19 -5.55 6.61 -2.31
CA ALA A 19 -5.49 8.03 -1.98
C ALA A 19 -6.48 8.37 -0.85
N SER A 20 -7.68 7.80 -0.90
CA SER A 20 -8.68 7.98 0.15
C SER A 20 -8.17 7.44 1.50
N SER A 21 -7.48 6.30 1.48
CA SER A 21 -6.90 5.72 2.69
C SER A 21 -5.87 6.66 3.32
N ILE A 22 -5.02 7.25 2.51
CA ILE A 22 -4.03 8.23 2.99
C ILE A 22 -4.74 9.45 3.59
N ARG A 23 -5.80 9.94 2.93
CA ARG A 23 -6.56 11.10 3.42
C ARG A 23 -7.27 10.83 4.74
N SER A 24 -7.52 9.56 5.09
CA SER A 24 -8.17 9.20 6.35
C SER A 24 -7.24 9.28 7.55
N LEU A 25 -5.94 9.41 7.33
CA LEU A 25 -4.95 9.47 8.41
C LEU A 25 -4.99 10.84 9.12
N PRO A 26 -4.56 10.89 10.39
CA PRO A 26 -4.38 12.17 11.08
C PRO A 26 -3.47 13.11 10.30
N GLU A 27 -3.69 14.41 10.47
CA GLU A 27 -3.03 15.45 9.67
C GLU A 27 -1.51 15.33 9.62
N HIS A 28 -0.88 15.06 10.76
CA HIS A 28 0.59 15.01 10.78
C HIS A 28 1.15 13.83 9.96
N PHE A 29 0.42 12.72 9.89
CA PHE A 29 0.80 11.60 9.03
C PHE A 29 0.59 11.95 7.56
N ARG A 30 -0.55 12.57 7.24
CA ARG A 30 -0.84 13.00 5.85
C ARG A 30 0.22 13.97 5.34
N ARG A 31 0.67 14.87 6.19
CA ARG A 31 1.69 15.85 5.82
C ARG A 31 3.00 15.17 5.44
N GLU A 32 3.40 14.17 6.24
CA GLU A 32 4.63 13.42 5.97
C GLU A 32 4.53 12.53 4.73
N LEU A 33 3.32 12.17 4.33
CA LEU A 33 3.07 11.34 3.14
C LEU A 33 2.82 12.15 1.87
N ALA A 34 2.92 13.49 1.94
CA ALA A 34 2.59 14.35 0.81
C ALA A 34 3.43 14.07 -0.44
N ASP A 35 4.66 13.62 -0.27
CA ASP A 35 5.57 13.33 -1.38
C ASP A 35 5.52 11.88 -1.85
N VAL A 36 4.74 11.02 -1.19
CA VAL A 36 4.65 9.60 -1.56
C VAL A 36 3.85 9.46 -2.85
N VAL A 37 4.40 8.72 -3.79
CA VAL A 37 3.73 8.39 -5.06
C VAL A 37 3.08 7.02 -4.92
N ILE A 38 1.80 6.94 -5.29
CA ILE A 38 1.08 5.66 -5.33
C ILE A 38 1.09 5.16 -6.75
N LYS A 39 1.54 3.92 -6.95
CA LYS A 39 1.53 3.25 -8.25
C LYS A 39 0.71 1.99 -8.17
N ILE A 40 -0.09 1.76 -9.21
CA ILE A 40 -0.85 0.52 -9.37
C ILE A 40 -0.22 -0.23 -10.53
N GLU A 41 0.33 -1.40 -10.25
CA GLU A 41 0.95 -2.28 -11.24
C GLU A 41 0.22 -3.61 -11.23
N GLU A 42 0.27 -4.36 -12.32
CA GLU A 42 -0.39 -5.67 -12.37
C GLU A 42 0.34 -6.68 -11.49
N PHE A 43 1.67 -6.70 -11.54
CA PHE A 43 2.52 -7.59 -10.72
C PHE A 43 3.82 -6.87 -10.36
N ALA A 44 4.46 -7.31 -9.30
CA ALA A 44 5.81 -6.86 -8.97
C ALA A 44 6.80 -7.38 -10.01
N THR A 45 7.88 -6.63 -10.21
CA THR A 45 9.00 -7.06 -11.04
C THR A 45 9.84 -8.09 -10.26
N ARG A 46 10.68 -8.82 -10.98
CA ARG A 46 11.61 -9.76 -10.35
C ARG A 46 12.52 -9.06 -9.34
N GLU A 47 13.00 -7.89 -9.70
CA GLU A 47 13.85 -7.08 -8.83
C GLU A 47 13.12 -6.71 -7.54
N GLN A 48 11.85 -6.30 -7.64
CA GLN A 48 11.05 -5.98 -6.47
C GLN A 48 10.83 -7.20 -5.57
N LEU A 49 10.52 -8.36 -6.17
CA LEU A 49 10.33 -9.61 -5.43
C LEU A 49 11.61 -10.01 -4.70
N ASP A 50 12.76 -9.92 -5.37
CA ASP A 50 14.03 -10.26 -4.77
C ASP A 50 14.38 -9.34 -3.60
N SER A 51 13.99 -8.07 -3.68
CA SER A 51 14.28 -7.10 -2.62
C SER A 51 13.60 -7.44 -1.28
N VAL A 52 12.54 -8.23 -1.31
CA VAL A 52 11.76 -8.62 -0.12
C VAL A 52 11.76 -10.14 0.08
N ASP A 53 12.61 -10.87 -0.62
CA ASP A 53 12.76 -12.33 -0.50
C ASP A 53 11.46 -13.09 -0.76
N ILE A 54 10.66 -12.65 -1.73
CA ILE A 54 9.44 -13.31 -2.13
C ILE A 54 9.66 -13.99 -3.48
N ALA A 55 9.38 -15.29 -3.57
CA ALA A 55 9.63 -16.08 -4.75
C ALA A 55 8.56 -15.88 -5.83
N SER A 56 7.29 -15.82 -5.44
CA SER A 56 6.17 -15.75 -6.36
C SER A 56 5.56 -14.35 -6.42
N ARG A 57 5.37 -13.85 -7.65
CA ARG A 57 4.71 -12.55 -7.86
C ARG A 57 3.28 -12.51 -7.33
N TRP A 58 2.66 -13.67 -7.13
CA TRP A 58 1.31 -13.75 -6.58
C TRP A 58 1.26 -13.52 -5.08
N ASP A 59 2.41 -13.60 -4.40
CA ASP A 59 2.47 -13.48 -2.94
C ASP A 59 2.78 -12.06 -2.45
N LEU A 60 2.99 -11.12 -3.37
CA LEU A 60 3.28 -9.73 -3.00
C LEU A 60 2.12 -8.83 -3.43
N THR A 61 1.41 -8.26 -2.45
CA THR A 61 0.25 -7.40 -2.70
C THR A 61 0.59 -5.91 -2.68
N GLY A 62 1.63 -5.52 -1.98
CA GLY A 62 2.07 -4.13 -1.90
C GLY A 62 3.52 -4.03 -1.53
N LEU A 63 4.13 -2.89 -1.82
CA LEU A 63 5.55 -2.66 -1.55
C LEU A 63 5.81 -1.17 -1.37
N TYR A 64 6.51 -0.82 -0.30
CA TYR A 64 7.05 0.51 -0.11
C TYR A 64 8.50 0.53 -0.61
N GLU A 65 8.82 1.49 -1.46
CA GLU A 65 10.18 1.71 -1.95
C GLU A 65 10.59 3.14 -1.62
N GLY A 66 11.63 3.27 -0.81
CA GLY A 66 12.12 4.55 -0.36
C GLY A 66 12.87 4.38 0.95
N ARG A 67 13.33 5.47 1.51
CA ARG A 67 13.94 5.45 2.84
C ARG A 67 12.93 5.93 3.87
N PRO A 68 12.80 5.20 5.00
CA PRO A 68 11.98 5.68 6.11
C PRO A 68 12.42 7.08 6.55
N ILE A 69 11.50 7.87 7.10
CA ILE A 69 11.78 9.25 7.51
C ILE A 69 12.98 9.34 8.45
N ASP A 70 13.08 8.44 9.41
CA ASP A 70 14.15 8.42 10.39
C ASP A 70 15.54 8.10 9.80
N GLU A 71 15.56 7.57 8.57
CA GLU A 71 16.80 7.26 7.85
C GLU A 71 17.10 8.27 6.75
N GLN A 72 16.21 9.22 6.51
CA GLN A 72 16.42 10.25 5.49
C GLN A 72 17.46 11.25 5.96
N SER A 73 18.33 11.65 5.03
CA SER A 73 19.38 12.63 5.25
C SER A 73 19.08 13.86 4.41
N GLN A 74 19.49 15.02 4.91
CA GLN A 74 19.42 16.26 4.13
C GLN A 74 20.25 16.20 2.85
N TRP A 75 21.11 15.20 2.73
CA TRP A 75 21.92 15.00 1.53
C TRP A 75 21.21 14.23 0.43
N ASP A 76 20.01 13.72 0.71
CA ASP A 76 19.24 12.91 -0.22
C ASP A 76 18.39 13.77 -1.17
N SER A 77 18.65 15.07 -1.22
CA SER A 77 17.98 15.94 -2.17
C SER A 77 18.33 15.51 -3.59
N GLY A 78 17.33 15.10 -4.38
CA GLY A 78 17.55 14.55 -5.70
C GLY A 78 17.27 13.07 -5.79
N ASP A 79 17.03 12.40 -4.68
CA ASP A 79 16.56 11.02 -4.68
C ASP A 79 15.15 10.97 -5.24
N LEU A 80 14.81 9.81 -5.78
CA LEU A 80 13.44 9.58 -6.24
C LEU A 80 12.47 9.67 -5.05
N PRO A 81 11.25 10.14 -5.28
CA PRO A 81 10.26 10.18 -4.21
C PRO A 81 9.95 8.77 -3.72
N PRO A 82 9.52 8.62 -2.46
CA PRO A 82 9.07 7.33 -1.96
C PRO A 82 7.83 6.86 -2.72
N ILE A 83 7.74 5.56 -2.95
CA ILE A 83 6.69 4.95 -3.75
C ILE A 83 6.00 3.87 -2.94
N ILE A 84 4.66 3.89 -2.95
CA ILE A 84 3.86 2.76 -2.50
C ILE A 84 3.26 2.13 -3.75
N SER A 85 3.67 0.89 -4.05
CA SER A 85 3.13 0.12 -5.16
C SER A 85 2.10 -0.86 -4.65
N LEU A 86 0.97 -0.96 -5.34
CA LEU A 86 -0.07 -1.94 -5.08
C LEU A 86 -0.16 -2.85 -6.31
N PHE A 87 -0.16 -4.16 -6.09
CA PHE A 87 -0.13 -5.13 -7.17
C PHE A 87 -1.54 -5.68 -7.39
N ARG A 88 -2.13 -5.28 -8.51
CA ARG A 88 -3.55 -5.45 -8.80
C ARG A 88 -3.97 -6.92 -8.86
N GLN A 89 -3.23 -7.78 -9.57
CA GLN A 89 -3.62 -9.18 -9.74
C GLN A 89 -3.58 -9.97 -8.42
N PRO A 90 -2.51 -9.88 -7.62
CA PRO A 90 -2.52 -10.51 -6.30
C PRO A 90 -3.64 -10.01 -5.39
N LEU A 91 -3.95 -8.72 -5.43
CA LEU A 91 -5.02 -8.14 -4.62
C LEU A 91 -6.39 -8.64 -5.07
N ILE A 92 -6.64 -8.73 -6.39
CA ILE A 92 -7.88 -9.29 -6.92
C ILE A 92 -8.04 -10.75 -6.48
N ARG A 93 -6.95 -11.53 -6.54
CA ARG A 93 -6.98 -12.93 -6.12
C ARG A 93 -7.36 -13.04 -4.64
N GLU A 94 -6.73 -12.26 -3.78
CA GLU A 94 -7.02 -12.28 -2.34
C GLU A 94 -8.47 -11.88 -2.08
N TRP A 95 -8.96 -10.86 -2.76
CA TRP A 95 -10.36 -10.43 -2.67
C TRP A 95 -11.32 -11.57 -3.00
N ARG A 96 -11.06 -12.28 -4.11
CA ARG A 96 -11.91 -13.38 -4.56
C ARG A 96 -11.84 -14.59 -3.64
N GLU A 97 -10.68 -14.87 -3.09
CA GLU A 97 -10.47 -16.01 -2.20
C GLU A 97 -11.04 -15.78 -0.79
N THR A 98 -10.95 -14.55 -0.29
CA THR A 98 -11.33 -14.25 1.10
C THR A 98 -12.73 -13.67 1.22
N GLY A 99 -13.26 -13.07 0.15
CA GLY A 99 -14.56 -12.41 0.20
C GLY A 99 -14.59 -11.10 0.98
N VAL A 100 -13.43 -10.57 1.38
CA VAL A 100 -13.38 -9.27 2.07
C VAL A 100 -13.76 -8.15 1.11
N ASP A 101 -14.22 -7.02 1.67
CA ASP A 101 -14.48 -5.84 0.88
C ASP A 101 -13.19 -5.34 0.21
N PHE A 102 -13.22 -5.08 -1.10
CA PHE A 102 -12.03 -4.67 -1.83
C PHE A 102 -11.45 -3.36 -1.31
N GLY A 103 -12.32 -2.39 -1.00
CA GLY A 103 -11.88 -1.11 -0.43
C GLY A 103 -11.17 -1.29 0.90
N ALA A 104 -11.69 -2.20 1.76
CA ALA A 104 -11.06 -2.51 3.03
C ALA A 104 -9.69 -3.16 2.83
N LEU A 105 -9.56 -4.04 1.83
CA LEU A 105 -8.29 -4.68 1.51
C LEU A 105 -7.26 -3.65 1.03
N ILE A 106 -7.66 -2.75 0.12
CA ILE A 106 -6.78 -1.68 -0.36
C ILE A 106 -6.36 -0.77 0.80
N HIS A 107 -7.31 -0.42 1.68
CA HIS A 107 -7.02 0.40 2.85
C HIS A 107 -5.96 -0.25 3.75
N HIS A 108 -6.16 -1.52 4.08
CA HIS A 108 -5.24 -2.28 4.92
C HIS A 108 -3.82 -2.29 4.32
N VAL A 109 -3.69 -2.64 3.06
CA VAL A 109 -2.37 -2.75 2.40
C VAL A 109 -1.73 -1.37 2.28
N THR A 110 -2.50 -0.35 1.88
CA THR A 110 -1.98 1.01 1.73
C THR A 110 -1.43 1.55 3.05
N ILE A 111 -2.18 1.41 4.14
CA ILE A 111 -1.76 1.90 5.45
C ILE A 111 -0.55 1.11 5.97
N HIS A 112 -0.52 -0.19 5.72
CA HIS A 112 0.62 -1.03 6.09
C HIS A 112 1.90 -0.54 5.39
N GLU A 113 1.84 -0.28 4.08
CA GLU A 113 3.00 0.21 3.34
C GLU A 113 3.36 1.65 3.75
N ALA A 114 2.37 2.48 4.05
CA ALA A 114 2.61 3.83 4.58
C ALA A 114 3.38 3.76 5.91
N GLY A 115 3.12 2.75 6.72
CA GLY A 115 3.84 2.53 7.98
C GLY A 115 5.34 2.36 7.77
N HIS A 116 5.76 1.75 6.67
CA HIS A 116 7.18 1.61 6.34
C HIS A 116 7.86 2.95 6.10
N HIS A 117 7.13 3.93 5.56
CA HIS A 117 7.66 5.28 5.37
C HIS A 117 8.04 5.93 6.72
N PHE A 118 7.32 5.59 7.77
CA PHE A 118 7.58 6.10 9.12
C PHE A 118 8.56 5.23 9.91
N GLY A 119 9.01 4.11 9.35
CA GLY A 119 9.88 3.18 10.06
C GLY A 119 9.17 2.49 11.23
N LEU A 120 7.87 2.32 11.15
CA LEU A 120 7.07 1.78 12.25
C LEU A 120 7.25 0.27 12.41
N SER A 121 7.16 -0.19 13.66
CA SER A 121 7.06 -1.62 13.97
C SER A 121 5.68 -2.13 13.58
N ASP A 122 5.50 -3.46 13.58
CA ASP A 122 4.19 -4.07 13.30
C ASP A 122 3.12 -3.58 14.29
N ASP A 123 3.45 -3.44 15.56
CA ASP A 123 2.51 -2.94 16.56
C ASP A 123 2.11 -1.49 16.29
N ASP A 124 3.08 -0.66 15.89
CA ASP A 124 2.83 0.73 15.54
C ASP A 124 1.99 0.82 14.26
N MET A 125 2.18 -0.08 13.31
CA MET A 125 1.38 -0.14 12.09
C MET A 125 -0.08 -0.47 12.39
N HIS A 126 -0.33 -1.39 13.32
CA HIS A 126 -1.69 -1.71 13.75
C HIS A 126 -2.35 -0.49 14.40
N ALA A 127 -1.62 0.24 15.23
CA ALA A 127 -2.14 1.46 15.87
C ALA A 127 -2.49 2.53 14.83
N LEU A 128 -1.64 2.67 13.80
CA LEU A 128 -1.87 3.61 12.70
C LEU A 128 -3.12 3.22 11.89
N GLU A 129 -3.28 1.94 11.60
CA GLU A 129 -4.43 1.41 10.88
C GLU A 129 -5.72 1.66 11.67
N ASP A 130 -5.70 1.38 12.99
CA ASP A 130 -6.84 1.62 13.87
C ASP A 130 -7.21 3.10 13.91
N ALA A 131 -6.23 3.99 13.96
CA ALA A 131 -6.47 5.43 13.93
C ALA A 131 -7.14 5.87 12.63
N ALA A 132 -6.75 5.29 11.50
CA ALA A 132 -7.36 5.57 10.20
C ALA A 132 -8.80 5.06 10.14
N ASP A 133 -9.07 3.89 10.74
CA ASP A 133 -10.40 3.28 10.73
C ASP A 133 -11.40 4.03 11.63
N ASN A 134 -10.92 4.78 12.60
CA ASN A 134 -11.75 5.48 13.58
C ASN A 134 -12.11 6.91 13.20
N ILE A 135 -11.83 7.32 11.98
CA ILE A 135 -12.15 8.67 11.51
C ILE A 135 -13.52 8.77 10.85
#